data_dfad28e57fa2ac5b6fac2c6cb89f9000
#
_entry.id   dfad28e57fa2ac5b6fac2c6cb89f9000
#
_cell.length_a   1.000
_cell.length_b   1.000
_cell.length_c   1.000
_cell.angle_alpha   90.00
_cell.angle_beta   90.00
_cell.angle_gamma   90.00
#
_symmetry.space_group_name_H-M   'P 1'
#
loop_
_entity.id
_entity.type
_entity.pdbx_description
1 polymer ?
#
loop_
_entity_poly.entity_id
_entity_poly.type
_entity_poly.pdbx_seq_one_letter_code
_entity_poly.pdbx_strand_id
1 'polypeptide(L)'
;MVTATADFNAGSFSGSTGAIQITGLPFTVSGVGISANGDIPYEAAASTMMYNVTFNSSYRQSWYLNPNASTAYGIETRSGTTWVDWASSSFHASTLYLTMTFVYTTA
;
A
#
# COMPACT_ATOMS: atom_id res chain seq x y z
N MET A 1 18.10 2.00 6.22
CA MET A 1 16.64 1.97 6.46
C MET A 1 16.05 3.33 6.13
N VAL A 2 14.90 3.34 5.49
CA VAL A 2 14.19 4.56 5.11
C VAL A 2 12.86 4.62 5.86
N THR A 3 12.52 5.79 6.37
CA THR A 3 11.18 6.10 6.86
C THR A 3 10.60 7.22 5.99
N ALA A 4 9.47 6.97 5.37
CA ALA A 4 8.80 7.93 4.50
C ALA A 4 7.34 8.09 4.91
N THR A 5 6.85 9.32 4.99
CA THR A 5 5.47 9.62 5.33
C THR A 5 4.77 10.21 4.11
N ALA A 6 3.56 9.75 3.85
CA ALA A 6 2.71 10.26 2.77
C ALA A 6 1.35 10.66 3.33
N ASP A 7 0.90 11.86 3.00
CA ASP A 7 -0.40 12.39 3.38
C ASP A 7 -1.17 12.76 2.13
N PHE A 8 -2.37 12.22 2.03
CA PHE A 8 -3.28 12.49 0.91
C PHE A 8 -4.59 13.05 1.44
N ASN A 9 -5.01 14.14 0.84
CA ASN A 9 -6.29 14.77 1.12
C ASN A 9 -6.92 15.14 -0.21
N ALA A 10 -8.05 14.54 -0.52
CA ALA A 10 -8.77 14.80 -1.76
C ALA A 10 -10.21 15.23 -1.47
N GLY A 11 -10.65 16.30 -2.11
CA GLY A 11 -12.03 16.77 -2.03
C GLY A 11 -13.00 15.88 -2.80
N SER A 12 -12.55 15.25 -3.87
CA SER A 12 -13.30 14.24 -4.59
C SER A 12 -12.33 13.32 -5.34
N PHE A 13 -12.71 12.07 -5.47
CA PHE A 13 -11.93 11.06 -6.17
C PHE A 13 -12.88 10.12 -6.87
N SER A 14 -12.81 10.04 -8.20
CA SER A 14 -13.72 9.23 -9.00
C SER A 14 -13.12 8.85 -10.34
N GLY A 15 -13.74 7.90 -11.03
CA GLY A 15 -13.39 7.53 -12.40
C GLY A 15 -12.17 6.65 -12.56
N SER A 16 -11.43 6.38 -11.50
CA SER A 16 -10.27 5.49 -11.58
C SER A 16 -10.69 4.02 -11.54
N THR A 17 -9.90 3.18 -12.17
CA THR A 17 -10.06 1.72 -12.16
C THR A 17 -8.71 1.06 -11.92
N GLY A 18 -8.73 -0.18 -11.42
CA GLY A 18 -7.52 -0.95 -11.16
C GLY A 18 -7.07 -0.94 -9.72
N ALA A 19 -5.88 -1.47 -9.47
CA ALA A 19 -5.29 -1.58 -8.15
C ALA A 19 -4.81 -0.23 -7.62
N ILE A 20 -4.86 -0.05 -6.30
CA ILE A 20 -4.31 1.12 -5.63
C ILE A 20 -2.79 1.00 -5.58
N GLN A 21 -2.12 2.07 -5.98
CA GLN A 21 -0.66 2.18 -5.91
C GLN A 21 -0.26 3.57 -5.40
N ILE A 22 0.83 3.62 -4.65
CA ILE A 22 1.52 4.84 -4.29
C ILE A 22 2.91 4.78 -4.90
N THR A 23 3.21 5.72 -5.78
CA THR A 23 4.49 5.80 -6.48
C THR A 23 5.34 6.93 -5.94
N GLY A 24 6.62 6.91 -6.27
CA GLY A 24 7.52 8.02 -5.91
C GLY A 24 8.08 7.93 -4.51
N LEU A 25 8.24 6.73 -3.96
CA LEU A 25 9.03 6.58 -2.74
C LEU A 25 10.42 7.18 -2.94
N PRO A 26 11.00 7.83 -1.92
CA PRO A 26 12.24 8.59 -2.07
C PRO A 26 13.45 7.74 -2.48
N PHE A 27 13.42 6.46 -2.19
CA PHE A 27 14.50 5.54 -2.53
C PHE A 27 13.93 4.21 -3.01
N THR A 28 14.67 3.55 -3.88
CA THR A 28 14.31 2.21 -4.37
C THR A 28 14.37 1.18 -3.25
N VAL A 29 13.35 0.37 -3.17
CA VAL A 29 13.24 -0.73 -2.20
C VAL A 29 14.28 -1.80 -2.52
N SER A 30 14.86 -2.41 -1.50
CA SER A 30 15.84 -3.49 -1.69
C SER A 30 15.26 -4.64 -2.52
N GLY A 31 16.05 -5.14 -3.46
CA GLY A 31 15.65 -6.29 -4.26
C GLY A 31 15.83 -7.63 -3.55
N VAL A 32 16.47 -7.63 -2.38
CA VAL A 32 16.71 -8.85 -1.61
C VAL A 32 15.52 -9.24 -0.76
N GLY A 33 14.71 -8.25 -0.35
CA GLY A 33 13.63 -8.47 0.59
C GLY A 33 14.14 -8.77 1.99
N ILE A 34 13.20 -9.07 2.87
CA ILE A 34 13.51 -9.37 4.28
C ILE A 34 13.28 -10.84 4.64
N SER A 35 12.89 -11.66 3.69
CA SER A 35 12.75 -13.10 3.91
C SER A 35 14.10 -13.76 4.02
N ALA A 36 14.33 -14.48 5.09
CA ALA A 36 15.57 -15.23 5.30
C ALA A 36 15.81 -16.31 4.24
N ASN A 37 14.76 -16.79 3.60
CA ASN A 37 14.82 -17.83 2.57
C ASN A 37 14.79 -17.27 1.15
N GLY A 38 14.62 -15.97 0.99
CA GLY A 38 14.54 -15.34 -0.32
C GLY A 38 13.24 -15.61 -1.10
N ASP A 39 12.28 -16.27 -0.48
CA ASP A 39 11.07 -16.71 -1.16
C ASP A 39 10.03 -15.59 -1.30
N ILE A 40 10.09 -14.57 -0.44
CA ILE A 40 9.18 -13.43 -0.46
C ILE A 40 10.01 -12.14 -0.44
N PRO A 41 10.29 -11.58 -1.61
CA PRO A 41 11.12 -10.38 -1.70
C PRO A 41 10.37 -9.09 -1.33
N TYR A 42 9.08 -9.16 -1.05
CA TYR A 42 8.28 -7.99 -0.70
C TYR A 42 8.52 -7.57 0.75
N GLU A 43 8.57 -6.27 0.98
CA GLU A 43 8.58 -5.73 2.31
C GLU A 43 7.17 -5.32 2.72
N ALA A 44 6.80 -5.65 3.95
CA ALA A 44 5.57 -5.16 4.52
C ALA A 44 5.70 -3.65 4.76
N ALA A 45 4.64 -2.93 4.49
CA ALA A 45 4.68 -1.49 4.60
C ALA A 45 3.55 -0.96 5.46
N ALA A 46 3.86 0.08 6.17
CA ALA A 46 3.00 1.15 6.57
C ALA A 46 2.08 0.93 7.76
N SER A 47 2.20 1.88 8.65
CA SER A 47 1.12 2.30 9.53
C SER A 47 0.22 3.26 8.75
N THR A 48 -1.10 3.03 8.75
CA THR A 48 -2.05 3.85 7.98
C THR A 48 -3.20 4.34 8.83
N MET A 49 -3.65 5.56 8.55
CA MET A 49 -4.90 6.10 9.02
C MET A 49 -5.71 6.57 7.80
N MET A 50 -6.97 6.18 7.76
CA MET A 50 -7.82 6.46 6.60
C MET A 50 -9.18 6.99 7.03
N TYR A 51 -9.72 7.88 6.22
CA TYR A 51 -11.06 8.40 6.39
C TYR A 51 -11.80 8.32 5.05
N ASN A 52 -13.02 7.84 5.09
CA ASN A 52 -13.92 7.75 3.95
C ASN A 52 -13.43 6.80 2.85
N VAL A 53 -12.76 5.73 3.24
CA VAL A 53 -12.28 4.68 2.35
C VAL A 53 -13.15 3.44 2.55
N THR A 54 -13.57 2.83 1.46
CA THR A 54 -14.38 1.61 1.49
C THR A 54 -13.49 0.37 1.37
N PHE A 55 -13.74 -0.62 2.21
CA PHE A 55 -13.10 -1.93 2.11
C PHE A 55 -14.08 -3.01 2.53
N ASN A 56 -13.80 -4.24 2.13
CA ASN A 56 -14.64 -5.36 2.51
C ASN A 56 -14.49 -5.63 4.02
N SER A 57 -15.60 -5.67 4.74
CA SER A 57 -15.60 -5.82 6.20
C SER A 57 -14.96 -7.12 6.69
N SER A 58 -14.90 -8.13 5.84
CA SER A 58 -14.28 -9.43 6.15
C SER A 58 -12.77 -9.44 5.89
N TYR A 59 -12.24 -8.38 5.30
CA TYR A 59 -10.84 -8.29 4.91
C TYR A 59 -10.12 -7.22 5.73
N ARG A 60 -8.78 -7.29 5.68
CA ARG A 60 -7.91 -6.26 6.29
C ARG A 60 -7.10 -5.62 5.18
N GLN A 61 -7.01 -4.30 5.19
CA GLN A 61 -6.13 -3.59 4.27
C GLN A 61 -4.68 -3.81 4.68
N SER A 62 -3.81 -3.89 3.71
CA SER A 62 -2.38 -3.98 3.92
C SER A 62 -1.66 -3.35 2.74
N TRP A 63 -0.37 -3.12 2.90
CA TRP A 63 0.47 -2.54 1.86
C TRP A 63 1.75 -3.33 1.76
N TYR A 64 2.24 -3.53 0.56
CA TYR A 64 3.56 -4.10 0.35
C TYR A 64 4.38 -3.23 -0.60
N LEU A 65 5.69 -3.31 -0.44
CA LEU A 65 6.66 -2.61 -1.27
C LEU A 65 7.25 -3.60 -2.26
N ASN A 66 7.23 -3.23 -3.53
CA ASN A 66 7.75 -4.08 -4.58
C ASN A 66 9.28 -3.96 -4.63
N PRO A 67 10.02 -5.08 -4.67
CA PRO A 67 11.48 -5.03 -4.73
C PRO A 67 11.97 -4.34 -6.01
N ASN A 68 13.10 -3.68 -5.92
CA ASN A 68 13.72 -2.94 -7.01
C ASN A 68 12.85 -1.82 -7.60
N ALA A 69 11.86 -1.36 -6.85
CA ALA A 69 10.93 -0.31 -7.29
C ALA A 69 10.77 0.75 -6.21
N SER A 70 10.14 1.84 -6.56
CA SER A 70 9.77 2.91 -5.63
C SER A 70 8.24 3.03 -5.52
N THR A 71 7.57 1.88 -5.47
CA THR A 71 6.11 1.78 -5.50
C THR A 71 5.60 0.90 -4.37
N ALA A 72 4.54 1.35 -3.71
CA ALA A 72 3.77 0.57 -2.74
C ALA A 72 2.42 0.18 -3.35
N TYR A 73 1.98 -1.03 -3.05
CA TYR A 73 0.72 -1.58 -3.53
C TYR A 73 -0.23 -1.83 -2.37
N GLY A 74 -1.48 -1.40 -2.54
CA GLY A 74 -2.54 -1.69 -1.59
C GLY A 74 -3.19 -3.02 -1.89
N ILE A 75 -3.38 -3.83 -0.85
CA ILE A 75 -4.01 -5.13 -0.94
C ILE A 75 -5.02 -5.32 0.19
N GLU A 76 -5.94 -6.24 -0.02
CA GLU A 76 -6.82 -6.75 1.02
C GLU A 76 -6.42 -8.19 1.35
N THR A 77 -6.18 -8.45 2.63
CA THR A 77 -5.82 -9.79 3.11
C THR A 77 -7.02 -10.49 3.72
N ARG A 78 -7.09 -11.79 3.55
CA ARG A 78 -8.20 -12.63 3.98
C ARG A 78 -7.69 -13.84 4.75
N SER A 79 -8.49 -14.33 5.68
CA SER A 79 -8.14 -15.54 6.41
C SER A 79 -8.12 -16.76 5.49
N GLY A 80 -7.01 -17.49 5.51
CA GLY A 80 -6.90 -18.79 4.85
C GLY A 80 -6.84 -18.79 3.34
N THR A 81 -6.61 -17.63 2.71
CA THR A 81 -6.52 -17.53 1.24
C THR A 81 -5.54 -16.44 0.82
N THR A 82 -5.28 -16.34 -0.47
CA THR A 82 -4.39 -15.32 -1.02
C THR A 82 -4.99 -13.92 -0.88
N TRP A 83 -4.13 -12.92 -0.83
CA TRP A 83 -4.57 -11.53 -0.88
C TRP A 83 -5.09 -11.17 -2.27
N VAL A 84 -5.85 -10.08 -2.35
CA VAL A 84 -6.32 -9.50 -3.60
C VAL A 84 -5.92 -8.03 -3.64
N ASP A 85 -5.80 -7.49 -4.85
CA ASP A 85 -5.54 -6.07 -5.03
C ASP A 85 -6.71 -5.24 -4.48
N TRP A 86 -6.38 -4.17 -3.78
CA TRP A 86 -7.38 -3.23 -3.32
C TRP A 86 -7.78 -2.32 -4.48
N ALA A 87 -9.04 -2.40 -4.88
CA ALA A 87 -9.52 -1.66 -6.04
C ALA A 87 -9.57 -0.16 -5.77
N SER A 88 -9.15 0.62 -6.75
CA SER A 88 -9.14 2.09 -6.66
C SER A 88 -10.54 2.68 -6.44
N SER A 89 -11.59 1.97 -6.84
CA SER A 89 -12.97 2.37 -6.56
C SER A 89 -13.29 2.48 -5.06
N SER A 90 -12.54 1.81 -4.21
CA SER A 90 -12.68 1.94 -2.75
C SER A 90 -12.35 3.35 -2.23
N PHE A 91 -11.66 4.14 -3.03
CA PHE A 91 -11.25 5.51 -2.72
C PHE A 91 -12.19 6.56 -3.34
N HIS A 92 -13.22 6.13 -4.03
CA HIS A 92 -14.20 7.06 -4.61
C HIS A 92 -15.07 7.66 -3.50
N ALA A 93 -14.76 8.87 -3.13
CA ALA A 93 -15.43 9.57 -2.04
C ALA A 93 -15.47 11.07 -2.31
N SER A 94 -16.38 11.76 -1.63
CA SER A 94 -16.46 13.23 -1.70
C SER A 94 -15.36 13.90 -0.89
N THR A 95 -14.85 13.22 0.14
CA THR A 95 -13.72 13.68 0.97
C THR A 95 -12.94 12.46 1.42
N LEU A 96 -11.67 12.45 1.13
CA LEU A 96 -10.77 11.34 1.44
C LEU A 96 -9.55 11.84 2.21
N TYR A 97 -9.22 11.17 3.30
CA TYR A 97 -7.94 11.36 3.99
C TYR A 97 -7.21 10.03 4.06
N LEU A 98 -5.93 10.06 3.76
CA LEU A 98 -5.05 8.91 3.87
C LEU A 98 -3.68 9.37 4.34
N THR A 99 -3.26 8.91 5.51
CA THR A 99 -1.94 9.17 6.07
C THR A 99 -1.25 7.84 6.30
N MET A 100 -0.01 7.71 5.85
CA MET A 100 0.74 6.48 6.03
C MET A 100 2.23 6.74 6.22
N THR A 101 2.87 5.85 6.96
CA THR A 101 4.30 5.85 7.16
C THR A 101 4.87 4.53 6.66
N PHE A 102 5.80 4.61 5.73
CA PHE A 102 6.53 3.47 5.20
C PHE A 102 7.89 3.36 5.87
N VAL A 103 8.25 2.15 6.29
CA VAL A 103 9.59 1.84 6.77
C VAL A 103 10.12 0.68 5.92
N TYR A 104 11.26 0.86 5.27
CA TYR A 104 11.79 -0.15 4.37
C TYR A 104 13.31 -0.04 4.24
N THR A 105 13.92 -1.10 3.69
CA THR A 105 15.35 -1.13 3.38
C THR A 105 15.57 -0.68 1.93
N THR A 106 16.67 0.01 1.69
CA THR A 106 17.06 0.44 0.33
C THR A 106 17.97 -0.58 -0.33
N ALA A 107 18.00 -0.50 -1.64
CA ALA A 107 18.95 -1.27 -2.43
C ALA A 107 20.40 -0.83 -2.17
#